data_c5fa0778490b542ad2605a8543814d83
#
_entry.id   c5fa0778490b542ad2605a8543814d83
#
_cell.length_a   1.000
_cell.length_b   1.000
_cell.length_c   1.000
_cell.angle_alpha   90.00
_cell.angle_beta   90.00
_cell.angle_gamma   90.00
#
_symmetry.space_group_name_H-M   'P 1'
#
loop_
_entity.id
_entity.type
_entity.pdbx_description
1 polymer ?
#
loop_
_entity_poly.entity_id
_entity_poly.type
_entity_poly.pdbx_seq_one_letter_code
_entity_poly.pdbx_strand_id
1 'polypeptide(L)'
;PEFRQYFFEGELDGKPFNRRQRSIVYQRAKNEKQTISFGMQDEPNRIGYEWAAHSIYPKKNDFSQFRVTIGNSQCSKPYSASIFNISAMSYGALSKTAISSLNEGAKMGNFAHNTGEGGISDYHLKGGDLIWQIGTGYFGCRDGKGHFNDALFVEKANLKEVKMIEIKLSQGAKPGHGGLLPAEKNTPEIARIRALEPHKTVHSPS
;
A
#
# COMPACT_ATOMS: atom_id res chain seq x y z
N PRO A 1 13.81 15.11 -10.99
CA PRO A 1 12.50 14.89 -11.59
C PRO A 1 11.44 15.85 -11.03
N GLU A 2 11.31 16.01 -9.70
CA GLU A 2 10.32 16.87 -9.03
C GLU A 2 10.47 18.34 -9.35
N PHE A 3 11.72 18.84 -9.38
CA PHE A 3 12.00 20.23 -9.73
C PHE A 3 11.58 20.57 -11.18
N ARG A 4 11.77 19.62 -12.10
CA ARG A 4 11.34 19.78 -13.49
C ARG A 4 9.82 19.77 -13.59
N GLN A 5 9.13 18.88 -12.89
CA GLN A 5 7.67 18.86 -12.81
C GLN A 5 7.10 20.17 -12.29
N TYR A 6 7.75 20.77 -11.29
CA TYR A 6 7.30 22.03 -10.71
C TYR A 6 7.16 23.15 -11.73
N PHE A 7 8.03 23.22 -12.74
CA PHE A 7 7.98 24.26 -13.78
C PHE A 7 7.07 23.92 -14.96
N PHE A 8 6.80 22.65 -15.20
CA PHE A 8 6.09 22.19 -16.38
C PHE A 8 4.70 21.61 -16.11
N GLU A 9 4.34 21.43 -14.85
CA GLU A 9 2.99 20.98 -14.51
C GLU A 9 1.96 22.10 -14.70
N GLY A 10 0.98 21.85 -15.58
CA GLY A 10 -0.24 22.63 -15.62
C GLY A 10 -1.15 22.32 -14.42
N GLU A 11 -2.16 23.16 -14.19
CA GLU A 11 -3.14 22.96 -13.11
C GLU A 11 -3.92 21.64 -13.22
N LEU A 12 -4.00 21.08 -14.43
CA LEU A 12 -4.74 19.85 -14.71
C LEU A 12 -3.97 18.56 -14.40
N ASP A 13 -2.66 18.64 -14.17
CA ASP A 13 -1.79 17.46 -13.97
C ASP A 13 -1.78 16.94 -12.53
N GLY A 14 -2.65 17.43 -11.68
CA GLY A 14 -2.60 17.22 -10.25
C GLY A 14 -3.49 16.12 -9.69
N LYS A 15 -3.83 15.09 -10.44
CA LYS A 15 -4.63 13.98 -9.90
C LYS A 15 -3.75 12.84 -9.43
N PRO A 16 -4.03 12.23 -8.27
CA PRO A 16 -5.12 12.52 -7.32
C PRO A 16 -4.89 13.76 -6.45
N PHE A 17 -3.68 14.31 -6.40
CA PHE A 17 -3.32 15.48 -5.59
C PHE A 17 -2.81 16.61 -6.47
N ASN A 18 -3.39 17.79 -6.33
CA ASN A 18 -2.88 18.98 -6.98
C ASN A 18 -1.55 19.44 -6.35
N ARG A 19 -0.86 20.40 -7.00
CA ARG A 19 0.42 20.93 -6.53
C ARG A 19 0.37 21.42 -5.08
N ARG A 20 -0.70 22.08 -4.69
CA ARG A 20 -0.87 22.62 -3.33
C ARG A 20 -0.97 21.51 -2.30
N GLN A 21 -1.76 20.48 -2.57
CA GLN A 21 -1.88 19.30 -1.72
C GLN A 21 -0.54 18.56 -1.59
N ARG A 22 0.17 18.37 -2.70
CA ARG A 22 1.52 17.76 -2.67
C ARG A 22 2.51 18.57 -1.85
N SER A 23 2.48 19.91 -1.97
CA SER A 23 3.33 20.80 -1.15
C SER A 23 3.10 20.60 0.34
N ILE A 24 1.85 20.46 0.77
CA ILE A 24 1.52 20.17 2.17
C ILE A 24 2.13 18.83 2.61
N VAL A 25 2.00 17.80 1.78
CA VAL A 25 2.57 16.47 2.09
C VAL A 25 4.09 16.55 2.25
N TYR A 26 4.78 17.23 1.34
CA TYR A 26 6.24 17.39 1.42
C TYR A 26 6.69 18.17 2.67
N GLN A 27 5.99 19.25 3.00
CA GLN A 27 6.28 20.01 4.22
C GLN A 27 6.08 19.15 5.48
N ARG A 28 5.00 18.37 5.53
CA ARG A 28 4.76 17.44 6.65
C ARG A 28 5.82 16.35 6.72
N ALA A 29 6.21 15.77 5.60
CA ALA A 29 7.26 14.75 5.53
C ALA A 29 8.63 15.26 6.03
N LYS A 30 8.89 16.55 5.85
CA LYS A 30 10.12 17.23 6.31
C LYS A 30 9.98 17.84 7.71
N ASN A 31 8.83 17.68 8.35
CA ASN A 31 8.49 18.33 9.63
C ASN A 31 8.63 19.86 9.61
N GLU A 32 8.32 20.46 8.46
CA GLU A 32 8.33 21.91 8.27
C GLU A 32 6.93 22.52 8.51
N LYS A 33 6.92 23.80 8.89
CA LYS A 33 5.65 24.52 9.05
C LYS A 33 4.97 24.68 7.68
N GLN A 34 3.66 24.55 7.70
CA GLN A 34 2.85 24.83 6.53
C GLN A 34 2.91 26.33 6.18
N THR A 35 3.29 26.63 4.95
CA THR A 35 3.44 28.02 4.45
C THR A 35 2.20 28.53 3.72
N ILE A 36 1.23 27.65 3.46
CA ILE A 36 -0.02 28.02 2.80
C ILE A 36 -0.93 28.65 3.85
N SER A 37 -1.42 29.87 3.59
CA SER A 37 -2.35 30.56 4.46
C SER A 37 -3.70 29.83 4.55
N PHE A 38 -4.36 29.96 5.70
CA PHE A 38 -5.72 29.48 5.87
C PHE A 38 -6.67 30.27 4.96
N GLY A 39 -7.65 29.61 4.45
CA GLY A 39 -8.69 30.20 3.62
C GLY A 39 -9.49 29.11 2.93
N MET A 40 -10.75 29.41 2.70
CA MET A 40 -11.63 28.54 1.94
C MET A 40 -11.25 28.59 0.47
N GLN A 41 -11.23 27.44 -0.20
CA GLN A 41 -10.85 27.30 -1.60
C GLN A 41 -12.03 26.93 -2.47
N ASP A 42 -13.06 26.39 -1.84
CA ASP A 42 -14.32 26.07 -2.48
C ASP A 42 -15.38 27.08 -2.09
N GLU A 43 -16.36 27.28 -2.97
CA GLU A 43 -17.50 28.13 -2.71
C GLU A 43 -18.48 27.40 -1.74
N PRO A 44 -18.57 27.80 -0.47
CA PRO A 44 -19.35 27.07 0.52
C PRO A 44 -20.87 27.23 0.32
N ASN A 45 -21.28 28.22 -0.48
CA ASN A 45 -22.70 28.48 -0.78
C ASN A 45 -23.18 27.76 -2.04
N ARG A 46 -22.29 27.02 -2.73
CA ARG A 46 -22.73 26.26 -3.92
C ARG A 46 -23.63 25.10 -3.52
N ILE A 47 -24.60 24.79 -4.35
CA ILE A 47 -25.47 23.63 -4.18
C ILE A 47 -24.64 22.34 -4.15
N GLY A 48 -24.86 21.50 -3.12
CA GLY A 48 -24.14 20.23 -2.94
C GLY A 48 -22.82 20.35 -2.21
N TYR A 49 -22.49 21.53 -1.64
CA TYR A 49 -21.35 21.62 -0.75
C TYR A 49 -21.67 20.97 0.61
N GLU A 50 -20.82 20.08 1.04
CA GLU A 50 -20.97 19.35 2.30
C GLU A 50 -19.74 19.58 3.19
N TRP A 51 -19.96 19.68 4.49
CA TRP A 51 -18.89 19.82 5.48
C TRP A 51 -19.27 19.17 6.81
N ALA A 52 -18.26 18.82 7.59
CA ALA A 52 -18.46 18.40 8.98
C ALA A 52 -18.43 19.60 9.90
N ALA A 53 -19.49 19.78 10.68
CA ALA A 53 -19.53 20.84 11.70
C ALA A 53 -18.54 20.54 12.82
N HIS A 54 -17.81 21.57 13.27
CA HIS A 54 -16.96 21.46 14.44
C HIS A 54 -17.78 21.33 15.71
N SER A 55 -17.31 20.48 16.64
CA SER A 55 -17.90 20.42 17.98
C SER A 55 -17.52 21.66 18.79
N ILE A 56 -18.49 22.23 19.50
CA ILE A 56 -18.24 23.28 20.49
C ILE A 56 -17.60 22.74 21.79
N TYR A 57 -17.64 21.41 21.97
CA TYR A 57 -16.99 20.69 23.07
C TYR A 57 -16.04 19.62 22.51
N PRO A 58 -14.90 20.00 21.95
CA PRO A 58 -13.99 19.05 21.34
C PRO A 58 -13.37 18.14 22.41
N LYS A 59 -13.34 16.84 22.12
CA LYS A 59 -12.62 15.88 22.94
C LYS A 59 -11.15 15.84 22.50
N LYS A 60 -10.25 15.74 23.46
CA LYS A 60 -8.87 15.36 23.16
C LYS A 60 -8.86 13.87 22.84
N ASN A 61 -8.51 13.54 21.62
CA ASN A 61 -8.38 12.16 21.18
C ASN A 61 -6.92 11.72 21.28
N ASP A 62 -6.70 10.53 21.83
CA ASP A 62 -5.42 9.85 21.73
C ASP A 62 -5.42 9.02 20.45
N PHE A 63 -4.66 9.45 19.45
CA PHE A 63 -4.57 8.76 18.16
C PHE A 63 -3.97 7.36 18.27
N SER A 64 -3.25 7.05 19.34
CA SER A 64 -2.77 5.69 19.60
C SER A 64 -3.90 4.67 19.80
N GLN A 65 -5.10 5.15 20.14
CA GLN A 65 -6.29 4.33 20.35
C GLN A 65 -7.09 4.06 19.06
N PHE A 66 -6.74 4.69 17.94
CA PHE A 66 -7.39 4.43 16.64
C PHE A 66 -6.86 3.13 16.02
N ARG A 67 -7.17 2.03 16.70
CA ARG A 67 -6.77 0.69 16.31
C ARG A 67 -7.94 -0.28 16.44
N VAL A 68 -7.92 -1.33 15.62
CA VAL A 68 -8.91 -2.40 15.62
C VAL A 68 -8.20 -3.72 15.80
N THR A 69 -8.69 -4.58 16.71
CA THR A 69 -8.16 -5.93 16.85
C THR A 69 -8.70 -6.81 15.73
N ILE A 70 -7.81 -7.37 14.94
CA ILE A 70 -8.09 -8.37 13.92
C ILE A 70 -7.74 -9.73 14.49
N GLY A 71 -8.68 -10.66 14.40
CA GLY A 71 -8.62 -11.99 15.01
C GLY A 71 -9.67 -12.15 16.12
N ASN A 72 -10.26 -13.33 16.18
CA ASN A 72 -11.25 -13.69 17.21
C ASN A 72 -10.59 -14.50 18.34
N SER A 73 -11.40 -15.05 19.25
CA SER A 73 -10.93 -15.86 20.39
C SER A 73 -10.17 -17.15 20.01
N GLN A 74 -10.29 -17.61 18.77
CA GLN A 74 -9.57 -18.77 18.24
C GLN A 74 -8.23 -18.40 17.60
N CYS A 75 -7.97 -17.10 17.40
CA CYS A 75 -6.72 -16.63 16.82
C CYS A 75 -5.62 -16.60 17.88
N SER A 76 -4.55 -17.37 17.66
CA SER A 76 -3.41 -17.42 18.58
C SER A 76 -2.53 -16.15 18.53
N LYS A 77 -2.64 -15.35 17.48
CA LYS A 77 -1.84 -14.14 17.27
C LYS A 77 -2.73 -12.99 16.75
N PRO A 78 -3.69 -12.49 17.55
CA PRO A 78 -4.52 -11.37 17.14
C PRO A 78 -3.64 -10.13 16.90
N TYR A 79 -3.99 -9.34 15.90
CA TYR A 79 -3.24 -8.15 15.51
C TYR A 79 -4.03 -6.87 15.80
N SER A 80 -3.41 -5.94 16.51
CA SER A 80 -3.94 -4.60 16.70
C SER A 80 -3.60 -3.74 15.50
N ALA A 81 -4.49 -3.70 14.53
CA ALA A 81 -4.31 -2.95 13.28
C ALA A 81 -4.63 -1.46 13.46
N SER A 82 -3.83 -0.59 12.87
CA SER A 82 -4.20 0.81 12.70
C SER A 82 -5.42 0.92 11.78
N ILE A 83 -6.25 1.95 11.97
CA ILE A 83 -7.31 2.29 11.00
C ILE A 83 -6.74 2.83 9.68
N PHE A 84 -5.50 3.28 9.68
CA PHE A 84 -4.74 3.71 8.51
C PHE A 84 -3.64 2.70 8.21
N ASN A 85 -3.60 2.17 6.98
CA ASN A 85 -2.59 1.25 6.52
C ASN A 85 -2.21 1.57 5.07
N ILE A 86 -1.02 1.17 4.65
CA ILE A 86 -0.60 1.30 3.25
C ILE A 86 -1.28 0.20 2.43
N SER A 87 -1.97 0.60 1.36
CA SER A 87 -2.66 -0.32 0.47
C SER A 87 -1.68 -1.22 -0.31
N ALA A 88 -2.23 -2.17 -1.06
CA ALA A 88 -1.47 -3.18 -1.80
C ALA A 88 -0.46 -2.57 -2.78
N MET A 89 0.83 -2.73 -2.48
CA MET A 89 1.95 -2.19 -3.25
C MET A 89 2.96 -3.31 -3.53
N SER A 90 2.88 -3.91 -4.73
CA SER A 90 3.76 -5.02 -5.09
C SER A 90 5.10 -4.54 -5.63
N TYR A 91 6.18 -5.27 -5.29
CA TYR A 91 7.45 -5.11 -5.96
C TYR A 91 7.37 -5.66 -7.39
N GLY A 92 7.77 -4.85 -8.35
CA GLY A 92 7.57 -5.09 -9.77
C GLY A 92 6.50 -4.20 -10.39
N ALA A 93 5.42 -3.88 -9.67
CA ALA A 93 4.56 -2.76 -10.02
C ALA A 93 5.22 -1.43 -9.60
N LEU A 94 5.81 -1.40 -8.41
CA LEU A 94 6.61 -0.28 -7.88
C LEU A 94 8.09 -0.65 -7.80
N SER A 95 8.95 0.37 -7.74
CA SER A 95 10.40 0.22 -7.59
C SER A 95 10.80 -0.25 -6.19
N LYS A 96 12.01 -0.80 -6.08
CA LYS A 96 12.61 -1.20 -4.79
C LYS A 96 12.66 -0.04 -3.79
N THR A 97 12.99 1.16 -4.25
CA THR A 97 13.06 2.36 -3.39
C THR A 97 11.69 2.72 -2.86
N ALA A 98 10.66 2.72 -3.71
CA ALA A 98 9.30 3.01 -3.29
C ALA A 98 8.80 2.02 -2.23
N ILE A 99 8.97 0.70 -2.46
CA ILE A 99 8.55 -0.33 -1.50
C ILE A 99 9.30 -0.19 -0.17
N SER A 100 10.62 0.00 -0.21
CA SER A 100 11.42 0.18 1.02
C SER A 100 10.96 1.39 1.82
N SER A 101 10.78 2.54 1.16
CA SER A 101 10.32 3.77 1.82
C SER A 101 8.93 3.63 2.42
N LEU A 102 8.01 2.95 1.73
CA LEU A 102 6.68 2.67 2.25
C LEU A 102 6.74 1.77 3.49
N ASN A 103 7.56 0.73 3.48
CA ASN A 103 7.66 -0.17 4.62
C ASN A 103 8.38 0.47 5.82
N GLU A 104 9.40 1.28 5.58
CA GLU A 104 10.03 2.09 6.64
C GLU A 104 9.03 3.12 7.22
N GLY A 105 8.23 3.76 6.37
CA GLY A 105 7.15 4.64 6.80
C GLY A 105 6.10 3.91 7.65
N ALA A 106 5.73 2.68 7.27
CA ALA A 106 4.83 1.84 8.05
C ALA A 106 5.39 1.53 9.44
N LYS A 107 6.71 1.22 9.53
CA LYS A 107 7.40 1.05 10.80
C LYS A 107 7.36 2.32 11.65
N MET A 108 7.70 3.46 11.07
CA MET A 108 7.70 4.75 11.78
C MET A 108 6.32 5.15 12.29
N GLY A 109 5.29 4.90 11.50
CA GLY A 109 3.91 5.23 11.82
C GLY A 109 3.16 4.16 12.61
N ASN A 110 3.78 3.02 12.89
CA ASN A 110 3.17 1.89 13.59
C ASN A 110 1.85 1.43 12.94
N PHE A 111 1.88 1.25 11.62
CA PHE A 111 0.78 0.72 10.82
C PHE A 111 1.30 -0.34 9.82
N ALA A 112 0.38 -1.03 9.16
CA ALA A 112 0.76 -2.11 8.25
C ALA A 112 0.96 -1.63 6.81
N HIS A 113 1.82 -2.36 6.09
CA HIS A 113 2.04 -2.25 4.66
C HIS A 113 1.55 -3.52 3.96
N ASN A 114 0.57 -3.39 3.07
CA ASN A 114 0.09 -4.50 2.27
C ASN A 114 1.06 -4.77 1.10
N THR A 115 1.50 -6.00 0.97
CA THR A 115 2.52 -6.39 -0.01
C THR A 115 2.06 -6.35 -1.47
N GLY A 116 0.74 -6.28 -1.70
CA GLY A 116 0.17 -6.60 -2.99
C GLY A 116 0.37 -8.08 -3.35
N GLU A 117 -0.19 -8.49 -4.48
CA GLU A 117 -0.25 -9.90 -4.91
C GLU A 117 1.06 -10.45 -5.52
N GLY A 118 2.14 -9.69 -5.50
CA GLY A 118 3.42 -10.06 -6.12
C GLY A 118 4.36 -10.91 -5.25
N GLY A 119 3.92 -11.32 -4.06
CA GLY A 119 4.76 -11.97 -3.05
C GLY A 119 5.52 -10.98 -2.17
N ILE A 120 6.21 -11.49 -1.16
CA ILE A 120 7.02 -10.70 -0.24
C ILE A 120 8.44 -10.58 -0.81
N SER A 121 8.93 -9.35 -0.96
CA SER A 121 10.32 -9.06 -1.34
C SER A 121 11.13 -8.57 -0.13
N ASP A 122 12.46 -8.58 -0.26
CA ASP A 122 13.38 -8.04 0.76
C ASP A 122 13.15 -6.53 1.02
N TYR A 123 12.51 -5.85 0.07
CA TYR A 123 12.14 -4.44 0.17
C TYR A 123 10.89 -4.22 1.03
N HIS A 124 10.04 -5.24 1.19
CA HIS A 124 8.95 -5.23 2.15
C HIS A 124 9.40 -5.52 3.59
N LEU A 125 10.62 -6.01 3.81
CA LEU A 125 11.14 -6.43 5.09
C LEU A 125 12.06 -5.37 5.72
N LYS A 126 11.57 -4.12 5.82
CA LYS A 126 12.30 -3.00 6.45
C LYS A 126 11.84 -2.74 7.89
N GLY A 127 11.09 -3.68 8.45
CA GLY A 127 10.69 -3.70 9.85
C GLY A 127 9.30 -3.13 10.12
N GLY A 128 8.54 -2.73 9.09
CA GLY A 128 7.12 -2.44 9.20
C GLY A 128 6.29 -3.72 9.19
N ASP A 129 5.16 -3.69 9.87
CA ASP A 129 4.20 -4.79 9.87
C ASP A 129 3.64 -5.02 8.46
N LEU A 130 3.43 -6.28 8.10
CA LEU A 130 2.94 -6.67 6.77
C LEU A 130 1.54 -7.27 6.82
N ILE A 131 0.74 -6.89 5.83
CA ILE A 131 -0.42 -7.64 5.35
C ILE A 131 0.05 -8.36 4.09
N TRP A 132 0.23 -9.69 4.19
CA TRP A 132 0.62 -10.46 3.01
C TRP A 132 -0.61 -10.77 2.16
N GLN A 133 -0.67 -10.18 0.97
CA GLN A 133 -1.76 -10.41 0.04
C GLN A 133 -1.43 -11.57 -0.90
N ILE A 134 -2.37 -12.52 -1.02
CA ILE A 134 -2.29 -13.66 -1.91
C ILE A 134 -3.40 -13.52 -2.96
N GLY A 135 -3.02 -13.41 -4.21
CA GLY A 135 -3.92 -13.42 -5.35
C GLY A 135 -3.97 -14.78 -6.04
N THR A 136 -4.68 -14.87 -7.15
CA THR A 136 -4.89 -16.08 -7.95
C THR A 136 -3.61 -16.68 -8.55
N GLY A 137 -2.53 -15.89 -8.63
CA GLY A 137 -1.22 -16.37 -9.06
C GLY A 137 -0.41 -17.09 -7.98
N TYR A 138 -0.86 -17.08 -6.72
CA TYR A 138 -0.19 -17.67 -5.54
C TYR A 138 1.27 -17.23 -5.36
N PHE A 139 1.63 -16.03 -5.82
CA PHE A 139 3.00 -15.55 -5.74
C PHE A 139 3.48 -15.45 -4.28
N GLY A 140 4.64 -16.08 -4.04
CA GLY A 140 5.21 -16.22 -2.70
C GLY A 140 4.90 -17.56 -2.03
N CYS A 141 3.85 -18.28 -2.45
CA CYS A 141 3.51 -19.63 -1.94
C CYS A 141 3.09 -20.61 -3.05
N ARG A 142 3.65 -20.46 -4.24
CA ARG A 142 3.43 -21.39 -5.36
C ARG A 142 4.65 -22.25 -5.62
N ASP A 143 4.43 -23.45 -6.12
CA ASP A 143 5.47 -24.31 -6.63
C ASP A 143 5.93 -23.89 -8.06
N GLY A 144 6.95 -24.59 -8.60
CA GLY A 144 7.45 -24.34 -9.95
C GLY A 144 6.46 -24.67 -11.08
N LYS A 145 5.35 -25.35 -10.77
CA LYS A 145 4.25 -25.66 -11.70
C LYS A 145 3.09 -24.68 -11.60
N GLY A 146 3.14 -23.79 -10.63
CA GLY A 146 2.12 -22.76 -10.41
C GLY A 146 1.02 -23.13 -9.45
N HIS A 147 1.10 -24.27 -8.78
CA HIS A 147 0.11 -24.68 -7.79
C HIS A 147 0.43 -24.08 -6.42
N PHE A 148 -0.60 -23.93 -5.60
CA PHE A 148 -0.44 -23.55 -4.19
C PHE A 148 0.40 -24.61 -3.45
N ASN A 149 1.32 -24.14 -2.60
CA ASN A 149 2.22 -24.98 -1.82
C ASN A 149 2.10 -24.65 -0.33
N ASP A 150 1.57 -25.60 0.44
CA ASP A 150 1.33 -25.45 1.88
C ASP A 150 2.60 -25.13 2.68
N ALA A 151 3.71 -25.79 2.37
CA ALA A 151 4.97 -25.59 3.09
C ALA A 151 5.51 -24.18 2.89
N LEU A 152 5.51 -23.67 1.65
CA LEU A 152 5.90 -22.29 1.34
C LEU A 152 4.94 -21.27 1.96
N PHE A 153 3.65 -21.60 1.98
CA PHE A 153 2.66 -20.74 2.65
C PHE A 153 2.96 -20.63 4.15
N VAL A 154 3.14 -21.76 4.84
CA VAL A 154 3.45 -21.78 6.27
C VAL A 154 4.76 -21.06 6.57
N GLU A 155 5.80 -21.25 5.76
CA GLU A 155 7.07 -20.55 5.90
C GLU A 155 6.86 -19.02 5.88
N LYS A 156 6.17 -18.49 4.86
CA LYS A 156 5.96 -17.05 4.70
C LYS A 156 4.98 -16.48 5.71
N ALA A 157 3.93 -17.22 6.05
CA ALA A 157 2.96 -16.81 7.06
C ALA A 157 3.57 -16.67 8.48
N ASN A 158 4.66 -17.39 8.75
CA ASN A 158 5.35 -17.32 10.04
C ASN A 158 6.47 -16.27 10.11
N LEU A 159 6.70 -15.50 9.06
CA LEU A 159 7.61 -14.35 9.16
C LEU A 159 7.12 -13.39 10.25
N LYS A 160 8.04 -12.88 11.06
CA LYS A 160 7.69 -11.99 12.19
C LYS A 160 6.99 -10.70 11.77
N GLU A 161 7.27 -10.23 10.56
CA GLU A 161 6.68 -9.03 9.96
C GLU A 161 5.24 -9.28 9.49
N VAL A 162 4.88 -10.50 9.13
CA VAL A 162 3.54 -10.85 8.63
C VAL A 162 2.56 -10.91 9.81
N LYS A 163 1.63 -9.97 9.85
CA LYS A 163 0.62 -9.86 10.90
C LYS A 163 -0.76 -10.31 10.43
N MET A 164 -1.04 -10.19 9.14
CA MET A 164 -2.30 -10.58 8.53
C MET A 164 -2.06 -11.19 7.16
N ILE A 165 -2.97 -12.04 6.74
CA ILE A 165 -3.04 -12.60 5.38
C ILE A 165 -4.32 -12.09 4.76
N GLU A 166 -4.21 -11.57 3.54
CA GLU A 166 -5.33 -11.08 2.76
C GLU A 166 -5.47 -11.90 1.47
N ILE A 167 -6.65 -12.46 1.24
CA ILE A 167 -6.95 -13.20 0.01
C ILE A 167 -7.61 -12.23 -0.98
N LYS A 168 -6.97 -12.04 -2.12
CA LYS A 168 -7.50 -11.21 -3.20
C LYS A 168 -8.26 -12.07 -4.19
N LEU A 169 -9.57 -11.87 -4.26
CA LEU A 169 -10.46 -12.65 -5.12
C LEU A 169 -10.52 -12.13 -6.56
N SER A 170 -10.39 -10.81 -6.76
CA SER A 170 -10.42 -10.20 -8.09
C SER A 170 -9.74 -8.82 -8.13
N GLN A 171 -9.55 -8.28 -9.35
CA GLN A 171 -9.02 -6.93 -9.57
C GLN A 171 -10.14 -5.91 -9.49
N GLY A 172 -10.13 -5.01 -8.48
CA GLY A 172 -11.17 -4.01 -8.30
C GLY A 172 -11.34 -3.05 -9.47
N ALA A 173 -10.23 -2.59 -10.06
CA ALA A 173 -10.25 -1.66 -11.20
C ALA A 173 -10.40 -2.34 -12.57
N LYS A 174 -10.31 -3.66 -12.63
CA LYS A 174 -10.35 -4.48 -13.86
C LYS A 174 -11.17 -5.74 -13.62
N PRO A 175 -12.49 -5.64 -13.39
CA PRO A 175 -13.32 -6.83 -13.16
C PRO A 175 -13.20 -7.81 -14.33
N GLY A 176 -13.04 -9.09 -14.03
CA GLY A 176 -12.86 -10.13 -15.04
C GLY A 176 -11.50 -10.15 -15.75
N HIS A 177 -10.54 -9.33 -15.32
CA HIS A 177 -9.18 -9.33 -15.83
C HIS A 177 -8.18 -9.51 -14.68
N GLY A 178 -7.21 -10.38 -14.88
CA GLY A 178 -6.13 -10.61 -13.92
C GLY A 178 -5.04 -9.56 -13.97
N GLY A 179 -4.01 -9.77 -13.17
CA GLY A 179 -2.80 -8.95 -13.19
C GLY A 179 -1.98 -9.20 -14.43
N LEU A 180 -1.31 -8.17 -14.92
CA LEU A 180 -0.36 -8.23 -16.04
C LEU A 180 1.01 -7.74 -15.57
N LEU A 181 2.04 -8.58 -15.74
CA LEU A 181 3.44 -8.21 -15.60
C LEU A 181 4.11 -8.33 -16.96
N PRO A 182 4.48 -7.21 -17.61
CA PRO A 182 5.20 -7.23 -18.87
C PRO A 182 6.58 -7.90 -18.76
N ALA A 183 7.06 -8.49 -19.84
CA ALA A 183 8.33 -9.23 -19.89
C ALA A 183 9.53 -8.39 -19.43
N GLU A 184 9.58 -7.13 -19.84
CA GLU A 184 10.64 -6.18 -19.48
C GLU A 184 10.68 -5.83 -18.00
N LYS A 185 9.57 -5.96 -17.28
CA LYS A 185 9.48 -5.79 -15.82
C LYS A 185 9.73 -7.08 -15.04
N ASN A 186 9.64 -8.23 -15.70
CA ASN A 186 9.88 -9.53 -15.08
C ASN A 186 11.38 -9.85 -15.04
N THR A 187 12.11 -9.11 -14.22
CA THR A 187 13.54 -9.30 -13.99
C THR A 187 13.82 -10.66 -13.30
N PRO A 188 15.06 -11.19 -13.34
CA PRO A 188 15.41 -12.41 -12.60
C PRO A 188 15.06 -12.36 -11.11
N GLU A 189 15.19 -11.21 -10.48
CA GLU A 189 14.83 -11.01 -9.07
C GLU A 189 13.32 -11.17 -8.85
N ILE A 190 12.50 -10.52 -9.66
CA ILE A 190 11.04 -10.59 -9.58
C ILE A 190 10.57 -12.01 -9.92
N ALA A 191 11.15 -12.62 -10.95
CA ALA A 191 10.85 -13.98 -11.36
C ALA A 191 11.10 -14.98 -10.22
N ARG A 192 12.24 -14.86 -9.51
CA ARG A 192 12.56 -15.68 -8.34
C ARG A 192 11.51 -15.53 -7.23
N ILE A 193 11.11 -14.30 -6.89
CA ILE A 193 10.11 -14.04 -5.83
C ILE A 193 8.76 -14.67 -6.19
N ARG A 194 8.41 -14.65 -7.47
CA ARG A 194 7.12 -15.12 -7.99
C ARG A 194 7.11 -16.57 -8.46
N ALA A 195 8.24 -17.28 -8.39
CA ALA A 195 8.43 -18.62 -8.97
C ALA A 195 8.03 -18.67 -10.44
N LEU A 196 8.63 -17.78 -11.25
CA LEU A 196 8.37 -17.61 -12.68
C LEU A 196 9.67 -17.70 -13.48
N GLU A 197 9.53 -17.87 -14.80
CA GLU A 197 10.65 -17.70 -15.73
C GLU A 197 10.89 -16.20 -15.99
N PRO A 198 12.14 -15.73 -15.92
CA PRO A 198 12.45 -14.32 -16.15
C PRO A 198 12.19 -13.92 -17.62
N HIS A 199 11.96 -12.61 -17.83
CA HIS A 199 11.78 -12.01 -19.14
C HIS A 199 10.61 -12.57 -19.96
N LYS A 200 9.61 -13.17 -19.29
CA LYS A 200 8.34 -13.55 -19.91
C LYS A 200 7.20 -12.68 -19.38
N THR A 201 6.29 -12.33 -20.26
CA THR A 201 5.03 -11.68 -19.85
C THR A 201 4.19 -12.68 -19.05
N VAL A 202 3.67 -12.23 -17.92
CA VAL A 202 2.88 -13.07 -17.03
C VAL A 202 1.49 -12.47 -16.85
N HIS A 203 0.50 -13.33 -17.05
CA HIS A 203 -0.88 -13.03 -16.73
C HIS A 203 -1.29 -13.87 -15.52
N SER A 204 -1.82 -13.23 -14.47
CA SER A 204 -2.51 -13.97 -13.42
C SER A 204 -4.00 -13.98 -13.72
N PRO A 205 -4.70 -15.12 -13.58
CA PRO A 205 -6.14 -15.15 -13.75
C PRO A 205 -6.83 -14.32 -12.69
N SER A 206 -8.04 -13.86 -12.97
CA SER A 206 -8.90 -13.13 -12.03
C SER A 206 -10.00 -14.04 -11.50
#